data_6b62ce1784a13a0645b150518a562722
#
_entry.id   6b62ce1784a13a0645b150518a562722
#
_cell.length_a   1.000
_cell.length_b   1.000
_cell.length_c   1.000
_cell.angle_alpha   90.00
_cell.angle_beta   90.00
_cell.angle_gamma   90.00
#
_symmetry.space_group_name_H-M   'P 1'
#
loop_
_entity.id
_entity.type
_entity.pdbx_description
1 polymer ?
#
loop_
_entity_poly.entity_id
_entity_poly.type
_entity_poly.pdbx_seq_one_letter_code
_entity_poly.pdbx_strand_id
1 'polypeptide(L)'
;MSWIEENGEWEDLVLLDLQTGDRRVLIHGDGFHLALPAWVQGGRSYGWDHRSSRVYSIGNARGQAELWLVDLAGGARRLDTAPYTWMTQLAVSPTRDAVAFLASAPSVPDRVVVHELDGSTWTAARSETESIDPAWLPPVVEIEWRAPDGFPVYGLYSPPTNPRFSGRNLPPAIVKIHGGPTSAEPVRYSLERAYFTSRGYGWLEVNHRGSTGYGRTYRNALRQRWGEVDVEDAVGGATALEASQLADGARLAIMGGSAGGYTVLNAIIRH
;
A
#
# COMPACT_ATOMS: atom_id res chain seq x y z
N MET A 1 1.23 -14.79 25.19
CA MET A 1 1.59 -15.06 23.78
C MET A 1 0.71 -14.19 22.87
N SER A 2 1.24 -13.63 21.80
CA SER A 2 0.45 -12.83 20.86
C SER A 2 0.66 -13.28 19.41
N TRP A 3 -0.37 -13.12 18.57
CA TRP A 3 -0.33 -13.44 17.15
C TRP A 3 -1.39 -12.63 16.41
N ILE A 4 -1.28 -12.60 15.07
CA ILE A 4 -2.31 -12.07 14.17
C ILE A 4 -3.09 -13.27 13.61
N GLU A 5 -4.42 -13.19 13.64
CA GLU A 5 -5.30 -14.21 13.09
C GLU A 5 -6.36 -13.60 12.16
N GLU A 6 -6.83 -14.36 11.20
CA GLU A 6 -7.92 -13.94 10.31
C GLU A 6 -9.25 -13.89 11.08
N ASN A 7 -9.98 -12.77 10.95
CA ASN A 7 -11.32 -12.58 11.49
C ASN A 7 -12.22 -11.94 10.43
N GLY A 8 -13.02 -12.76 9.72
CA GLY A 8 -13.88 -12.28 8.65
C GLY A 8 -13.10 -11.71 7.46
N GLU A 9 -13.31 -10.43 7.15
CA GLU A 9 -12.64 -9.74 6.04
C GLU A 9 -11.21 -9.28 6.39
N TRP A 10 -10.89 -9.17 7.68
CA TRP A 10 -9.65 -8.57 8.17
C TRP A 10 -8.93 -9.49 9.14
N GLU A 11 -7.95 -8.98 9.88
CA GLU A 11 -7.23 -9.73 10.90
C GLU A 11 -7.34 -9.04 12.27
N ASP A 12 -7.26 -9.84 13.32
CA ASP A 12 -7.16 -9.39 14.71
C ASP A 12 -5.74 -9.62 15.24
N LEU A 13 -5.23 -8.69 16.04
CA LEU A 13 -4.08 -8.93 16.92
C LEU A 13 -4.59 -9.44 18.27
N VAL A 14 -4.17 -10.65 18.63
CA VAL A 14 -4.68 -11.38 19.79
C VAL A 14 -3.60 -11.59 20.84
N LEU A 15 -3.99 -11.51 22.10
CA LEU A 15 -3.19 -11.88 23.26
C LEU A 15 -3.83 -13.06 23.99
N LEU A 16 -3.02 -14.07 24.30
CA LEU A 16 -3.38 -15.20 25.16
C LEU A 16 -2.54 -15.15 26.44
N ASP A 17 -3.18 -15.14 27.59
CA ASP A 17 -2.54 -15.43 28.86
C ASP A 17 -2.30 -16.93 28.98
N LEU A 18 -1.04 -17.34 29.09
CA LEU A 18 -0.67 -18.77 29.16
C LEU A 18 -0.93 -19.39 30.53
N GLN A 19 -1.16 -18.60 31.56
CA GLN A 19 -1.43 -19.10 32.90
C GLN A 19 -2.94 -19.31 33.13
N THR A 20 -3.76 -18.36 32.71
CA THR A 20 -5.22 -18.43 32.90
C THR A 20 -5.95 -19.02 31.68
N GLY A 21 -5.34 -18.99 30.48
CA GLY A 21 -6.00 -19.35 29.22
C GLY A 21 -6.89 -18.24 28.67
N ASP A 22 -6.92 -17.07 29.30
CA ASP A 22 -7.75 -15.95 28.85
C ASP A 22 -7.25 -15.40 27.52
N ARG A 23 -8.18 -15.24 26.57
CA ARG A 23 -7.94 -14.67 25.25
C ARG A 23 -8.54 -13.27 25.16
N ARG A 24 -7.75 -12.32 24.67
CA ARG A 24 -8.17 -10.94 24.46
C ARG A 24 -7.74 -10.44 23.09
N VAL A 25 -8.63 -9.78 22.37
CA VAL A 25 -8.29 -9.04 21.15
C VAL A 25 -7.70 -7.68 21.56
N LEU A 26 -6.54 -7.36 21.04
CA LEU A 26 -5.82 -6.10 21.25
C LEU A 26 -6.17 -5.06 20.22
N ILE A 27 -6.25 -5.47 18.93
CA ILE A 27 -6.71 -4.65 17.81
C ILE A 27 -7.64 -5.50 16.96
N HIS A 28 -8.81 -4.97 16.67
CA HIS A 28 -9.64 -5.44 15.56
C HIS A 28 -9.20 -4.74 14.28
N GLY A 29 -8.82 -5.49 13.26
CA GLY A 29 -8.61 -4.95 11.93
C GLY A 29 -9.95 -4.64 11.28
N ASP A 30 -10.50 -3.47 11.52
CA ASP A 30 -11.71 -3.00 10.87
C ASP A 30 -11.35 -2.02 9.76
N GLY A 31 -11.43 -2.50 8.51
CA GLY A 31 -11.06 -1.73 7.33
C GLY A 31 -9.55 -1.75 6.98
N PHE A 32 -8.70 -2.51 7.68
CA PHE A 32 -7.27 -2.61 7.42
C PHE A 32 -6.68 -3.97 7.77
N HIS A 33 -5.61 -4.35 7.09
CA HIS A 33 -4.83 -5.55 7.36
C HIS A 33 -3.71 -5.28 8.37
N LEU A 34 -3.53 -6.21 9.31
CA LEU A 34 -2.42 -6.22 10.28
C LEU A 34 -1.25 -7.10 9.82
N ALA A 35 -1.54 -8.13 9.03
CA ALA A 35 -0.54 -9.04 8.51
C ALA A 35 -0.01 -8.60 7.15
N LEU A 36 1.25 -8.96 6.88
CA LEU A 36 1.80 -8.96 5.52
C LEU A 36 1.35 -10.21 4.77
N PRO A 37 1.40 -10.23 3.42
CA PRO A 37 1.14 -11.44 2.65
C PRO A 37 1.97 -12.63 3.17
N ALA A 38 1.36 -13.80 3.34
CA ALA A 38 1.98 -14.96 3.97
C ALA A 38 3.28 -15.44 3.27
N TRP A 39 3.48 -15.10 1.99
CA TRP A 39 4.70 -15.41 1.24
C TRP A 39 5.84 -14.41 1.49
N VAL A 40 5.56 -13.25 2.11
CA VAL A 40 6.59 -12.28 2.51
C VAL A 40 7.16 -12.69 3.85
N GLN A 41 8.39 -13.22 3.83
CA GLN A 41 9.07 -13.66 5.05
C GLN A 41 9.90 -12.53 5.67
N GLY A 42 10.10 -12.60 6.99
CA GLY A 42 10.89 -11.62 7.74
C GLY A 42 10.21 -10.25 7.91
N GLY A 43 8.97 -10.09 7.49
CA GLY A 43 8.18 -8.89 7.71
C GLY A 43 7.78 -8.75 9.18
N ARG A 44 7.90 -7.53 9.72
CA ARG A 44 7.51 -7.19 11.08
C ARG A 44 6.46 -6.11 11.06
N SER A 45 5.22 -6.46 11.41
CA SER A 45 4.09 -5.55 11.46
C SER A 45 3.70 -5.14 12.87
N TYR A 46 4.15 -5.86 13.92
CA TYR A 46 3.93 -5.47 15.30
C TYR A 46 5.11 -5.83 16.22
N GLY A 47 5.14 -5.23 17.40
CA GLY A 47 6.13 -5.53 18.42
C GLY A 47 5.76 -4.96 19.79
N TRP A 48 6.25 -5.61 20.85
CA TRP A 48 6.04 -5.24 22.24
C TRP A 48 7.04 -4.20 22.71
N ASP A 49 6.60 -3.27 23.56
CA ASP A 49 7.50 -2.36 24.25
C ASP A 49 8.39 -3.11 25.26
N HIS A 50 9.44 -2.45 25.73
CA HIS A 50 10.41 -3.02 26.67
C HIS A 50 9.82 -3.40 28.05
N ARG A 51 8.63 -2.92 28.38
CA ARG A 51 7.89 -3.23 29.62
C ARG A 51 6.82 -4.29 29.42
N SER A 52 6.61 -4.74 28.18
CA SER A 52 5.53 -5.66 27.82
C SER A 52 4.12 -5.14 28.21
N SER A 53 3.96 -3.83 28.25
CA SER A 53 2.70 -3.15 28.62
C SER A 53 1.99 -2.54 27.40
N ARG A 54 2.71 -2.38 26.27
CA ARG A 54 2.18 -1.79 25.05
C ARG A 54 2.63 -2.58 23.82
N VAL A 55 1.81 -2.51 22.78
CA VAL A 55 2.12 -3.07 21.46
C VAL A 55 2.04 -1.96 20.43
N TYR A 56 3.07 -1.85 19.59
CA TYR A 56 3.00 -1.07 18.36
C TYR A 56 2.63 -1.99 17.22
N SER A 57 1.75 -1.54 16.32
CA SER A 57 1.34 -2.31 15.15
C SER A 57 1.14 -1.41 13.93
N ILE A 58 1.49 -1.91 12.75
CA ILE A 58 1.21 -1.26 11.48
C ILE A 58 -0.04 -1.91 10.88
N GLY A 59 -1.03 -1.09 10.56
CA GLY A 59 -2.21 -1.47 9.78
C GLY A 59 -2.09 -0.97 8.35
N ASN A 60 -2.55 -1.75 7.37
CA ASN A 60 -2.48 -1.42 5.95
C ASN A 60 -3.86 -1.47 5.30
N ALA A 61 -4.24 -0.38 4.62
CA ALA A 61 -5.46 -0.29 3.84
C ALA A 61 -5.25 0.57 2.59
N ARG A 62 -5.75 0.12 1.44
CA ARG A 62 -5.82 0.91 0.19
C ARG A 62 -4.48 1.57 -0.19
N GLY A 63 -3.38 0.83 -0.03
CA GLY A 63 -2.03 1.33 -0.32
C GLY A 63 -1.47 2.31 0.71
N GLN A 64 -2.15 2.55 1.82
CA GLN A 64 -1.68 3.38 2.93
C GLN A 64 -1.44 2.57 4.19
N ALA A 65 -0.57 3.07 5.08
CA ALA A 65 -0.25 2.44 6.35
C ALA A 65 -0.50 3.39 7.51
N GLU A 66 -0.95 2.85 8.62
CA GLU A 66 -1.18 3.54 9.88
C GLU A 66 -0.39 2.88 11.01
N LEU A 67 0.16 3.69 11.90
CA LEU A 67 0.83 3.20 13.11
C LEU A 67 -0.14 3.24 14.29
N TRP A 68 -0.31 2.10 14.93
CA TRP A 68 -1.18 1.93 16.10
C TRP A 68 -0.36 1.66 17.35
N LEU A 69 -0.79 2.24 18.47
CA LEU A 69 -0.32 1.92 19.80
C LEU A 69 -1.48 1.33 20.60
N VAL A 70 -1.28 0.14 21.12
CA VAL A 70 -2.18 -0.51 22.07
C VAL A 70 -1.58 -0.46 23.44
N ASP A 71 -2.21 0.24 24.38
CA ASP A 71 -1.91 0.16 25.80
C ASP A 71 -2.80 -0.91 26.41
N LEU A 72 -2.22 -1.89 27.10
CA LEU A 72 -2.99 -3.00 27.69
C LEU A 72 -4.01 -2.55 28.74
N ALA A 73 -3.79 -1.39 29.35
CA ALA A 73 -4.71 -0.78 30.31
C ALA A 73 -5.65 0.26 29.67
N GLY A 74 -5.24 0.91 28.57
CA GLY A 74 -5.92 2.09 28.01
C GLY A 74 -6.56 1.89 26.64
N GLY A 75 -6.38 0.73 25.97
CA GLY A 75 -6.93 0.46 24.65
C GLY A 75 -6.05 0.91 23.49
N ALA A 76 -6.59 0.85 22.25
CA ALA A 76 -5.86 1.14 21.01
C ALA A 76 -6.07 2.59 20.56
N ARG A 77 -5.02 3.21 20.03
CA ARG A 77 -5.07 4.52 19.37
C ARG A 77 -4.10 4.60 18.20
N ARG A 78 -4.49 5.35 17.17
CA ARG A 78 -3.61 5.68 16.06
C ARG A 78 -2.61 6.77 16.49
N LEU A 79 -1.36 6.61 16.06
CA LEU A 79 -0.31 7.62 16.21
C LEU A 79 -0.24 8.49 14.96
N ASP A 80 0.10 9.77 15.14
CA ASP A 80 0.37 10.66 14.02
C ASP A 80 1.76 10.37 13.45
N THR A 81 1.80 10.04 12.18
CA THR A 81 3.02 9.72 11.43
C THR A 81 3.22 10.61 10.22
N ALA A 82 2.50 11.74 10.13
CA ALA A 82 2.68 12.68 9.02
C ALA A 82 4.16 13.08 8.85
N PRO A 83 4.64 13.20 7.60
CA PRO A 83 3.93 13.12 6.33
C PRO A 83 3.83 11.71 5.71
N TYR A 84 4.21 10.66 6.44
CA TYR A 84 4.35 9.31 5.89
C TYR A 84 3.00 8.66 5.63
N THR A 85 2.87 8.08 4.44
CA THR A 85 1.68 7.36 3.97
C THR A 85 1.90 5.85 3.86
N TRP A 86 3.16 5.42 3.87
CA TRP A 86 3.53 4.00 3.82
C TRP A 86 4.60 3.68 4.85
N MET A 87 4.41 2.59 5.59
CA MET A 87 5.32 2.14 6.63
C MET A 87 5.44 0.62 6.63
N THR A 88 6.66 0.13 6.92
CA THR A 88 6.97 -1.31 7.03
C THR A 88 8.09 -1.55 8.02
N GLN A 89 8.38 -2.82 8.35
CA GLN A 89 9.56 -3.24 9.13
C GLN A 89 9.67 -2.59 10.51
N LEU A 90 8.60 -2.70 11.27
CA LEU A 90 8.53 -2.16 12.63
C LEU A 90 9.56 -2.83 13.56
N ALA A 91 10.27 -2.02 14.34
CA ALA A 91 11.20 -2.46 15.36
C ALA A 91 11.04 -1.60 16.62
N VAL A 92 10.59 -2.21 17.71
CA VAL A 92 10.42 -1.53 18.99
C VAL A 92 11.73 -1.47 19.76
N SER A 93 11.99 -0.34 20.42
CA SER A 93 13.20 -0.18 21.24
C SER A 93 13.19 -1.14 22.44
N PRO A 94 14.30 -1.84 22.72
CA PRO A 94 14.38 -2.74 23.87
C PRO A 94 14.60 -2.01 25.20
N THR A 95 14.80 -0.69 25.20
CA THR A 95 15.22 0.05 26.41
C THR A 95 14.44 1.33 26.69
N ARG A 96 13.64 1.82 25.71
CA ARG A 96 12.89 3.08 25.83
C ARG A 96 11.56 3.02 25.07
N ASP A 97 10.69 3.97 25.33
CA ASP A 97 9.36 4.07 24.72
C ASP A 97 9.46 4.68 23.30
N ALA A 98 10.02 3.92 22.38
CA ALA A 98 10.21 4.33 20.98
C ALA A 98 10.05 3.16 20.01
N VAL A 99 9.65 3.47 18.79
CA VAL A 99 9.54 2.51 17.69
C VAL A 99 10.19 3.05 16.43
N ALA A 100 10.94 2.22 15.73
CA ALA A 100 11.52 2.52 14.43
C ALA A 100 10.78 1.75 13.32
N PHE A 101 10.69 2.34 12.14
CA PHE A 101 10.11 1.71 10.95
C PHE A 101 10.69 2.32 9.68
N LEU A 102 10.56 1.59 8.57
CA LEU A 102 10.79 2.16 7.25
C LEU A 102 9.54 2.95 6.86
N ALA A 103 9.74 4.18 6.40
CA ALA A 103 8.65 5.09 6.06
C ALA A 103 8.89 5.80 4.73
N SER A 104 7.80 6.09 4.00
CA SER A 104 7.81 6.81 2.73
C SER A 104 6.50 7.57 2.53
N ALA A 105 6.51 8.55 1.62
CA ALA A 105 5.33 9.25 1.11
C ALA A 105 5.56 9.60 -0.37
N PRO A 106 4.58 10.02 -1.16
CA PRO A 106 4.77 10.30 -2.59
C PRO A 106 5.91 11.28 -2.90
N SER A 107 6.17 12.24 -2.01
CA SER A 107 7.26 13.22 -2.13
C SER A 107 8.44 12.96 -1.17
N VAL A 108 8.42 11.84 -0.43
CA VAL A 108 9.42 11.53 0.60
C VAL A 108 10.01 10.15 0.32
N PRO A 109 11.28 10.06 -0.10
CA PRO A 109 11.99 8.78 -0.28
C PRO A 109 12.00 7.93 0.98
N ASP A 110 12.22 6.63 0.79
CA ASP A 110 12.28 5.68 1.89
C ASP A 110 13.35 6.10 2.92
N ARG A 111 12.99 6.04 4.18
CA ARG A 111 13.86 6.37 5.30
C ARG A 111 13.55 5.54 6.53
N VAL A 112 14.52 5.41 7.43
CA VAL A 112 14.30 4.88 8.78
C VAL A 112 13.85 6.04 9.65
N VAL A 113 12.65 5.92 10.21
CA VAL A 113 12.06 6.90 11.12
C VAL A 113 11.97 6.30 12.49
N VAL A 114 12.29 7.07 13.51
CA VAL A 114 12.03 6.76 14.92
C VAL A 114 10.90 7.65 15.41
N HIS A 115 9.91 7.04 16.03
CA HIS A 115 8.77 7.71 16.66
C HIS A 115 8.84 7.46 18.16
N GLU A 116 8.93 8.52 18.94
CA GLU A 116 8.94 8.48 20.40
C GLU A 116 7.51 8.51 20.95
N LEU A 117 7.31 8.07 22.18
CA LEU A 117 5.98 8.01 22.80
C LEU A 117 5.33 9.40 22.98
N ASP A 118 6.14 10.46 23.12
CA ASP A 118 5.68 11.85 23.22
C ASP A 118 5.18 12.43 21.90
N GLY A 119 5.25 11.66 20.80
CA GLY A 119 4.84 12.05 19.46
C GLY A 119 5.95 12.67 18.61
N SER A 120 7.13 12.91 19.18
CA SER A 120 8.27 13.39 18.40
C SER A 120 8.79 12.33 17.42
N THR A 121 9.23 12.78 16.24
CA THR A 121 9.78 11.90 15.21
C THR A 121 11.11 12.45 14.71
N TRP A 122 12.03 11.54 14.37
CA TRP A 122 13.29 11.91 13.71
C TRP A 122 13.75 10.85 12.71
N THR A 123 14.51 11.27 11.72
CA THR A 123 15.03 10.38 10.67
C THR A 123 16.40 9.84 11.07
N ALA A 124 16.50 8.52 11.25
CA ALA A 124 17.74 7.84 11.59
C ALA A 124 18.63 7.56 10.37
N ALA A 125 18.01 7.27 9.21
CA ALA A 125 18.73 7.03 7.95
C ALA A 125 17.82 7.37 6.76
N ARG A 126 18.43 7.70 5.62
CA ARG A 126 17.76 7.96 4.33
C ARG A 126 18.31 7.01 3.27
N SER A 127 17.43 6.58 2.35
CA SER A 127 17.83 5.76 1.21
C SER A 127 18.59 6.55 0.14
N GLU A 128 18.33 7.86 0.06
CA GLU A 128 18.95 8.76 -0.94
C GLU A 128 19.01 10.21 -0.46
N THR A 129 19.66 11.07 -1.23
CA THR A 129 19.94 12.47 -0.87
C THR A 129 18.75 13.43 -1.03
N GLU A 130 17.59 12.95 -1.48
CA GLU A 130 16.38 13.77 -1.69
C GLU A 130 16.64 14.98 -2.62
N SER A 131 17.36 14.74 -3.71
CA SER A 131 17.81 15.78 -4.64
C SER A 131 16.73 16.23 -5.65
N ILE A 132 15.58 15.54 -5.70
CA ILE A 132 14.49 15.88 -6.62
C ILE A 132 13.58 16.92 -5.97
N ASP A 133 13.41 18.05 -6.63
CA ASP A 133 12.45 19.05 -6.21
C ASP A 133 11.04 18.43 -6.17
N PRO A 134 10.29 18.55 -5.07
CA PRO A 134 8.92 18.03 -4.93
C PRO A 134 7.96 18.44 -6.05
N ALA A 135 8.19 19.56 -6.73
CA ALA A 135 7.40 20.00 -7.87
C ALA A 135 7.42 19.03 -9.07
N TRP A 136 8.40 18.11 -9.13
CA TRP A 136 8.48 17.05 -10.14
C TRP A 136 7.82 15.74 -9.72
N LEU A 137 7.42 15.64 -8.46
CA LEU A 137 6.84 14.43 -7.89
C LEU A 137 5.31 14.51 -7.98
N PRO A 138 4.65 13.56 -8.65
CA PRO A 138 3.21 13.61 -8.84
C PRO A 138 2.46 13.29 -7.54
N PRO A 139 1.28 13.89 -7.35
CA PRO A 139 0.34 13.39 -6.37
C PRO A 139 -0.11 11.96 -6.75
N VAL A 140 -0.55 11.21 -5.75
CA VAL A 140 -1.13 9.88 -5.91
C VAL A 140 -2.57 9.93 -5.45
N VAL A 141 -3.51 9.59 -6.32
CA VAL A 141 -4.95 9.63 -6.06
C VAL A 141 -5.53 8.23 -6.26
N GLU A 142 -6.26 7.74 -5.29
CA GLU A 142 -7.02 6.51 -5.46
C GLU A 142 -8.17 6.72 -6.45
N ILE A 143 -8.34 5.80 -7.38
CA ILE A 143 -9.47 5.74 -8.29
C ILE A 143 -10.14 4.36 -8.20
N GLU A 144 -11.44 4.32 -8.48
CA GLU A 144 -12.24 3.08 -8.48
C GLU A 144 -12.95 2.93 -9.82
N TRP A 145 -13.07 1.70 -10.30
CA TRP A 145 -13.92 1.35 -11.42
C TRP A 145 -14.63 0.02 -11.17
N ARG A 146 -15.52 -0.37 -12.08
CA ARG A 146 -16.25 -1.63 -11.98
C ARG A 146 -15.73 -2.62 -13.01
N ALA A 147 -15.42 -3.83 -12.54
CA ALA A 147 -15.19 -4.98 -13.41
C ALA A 147 -16.49 -5.37 -14.17
N PRO A 148 -16.40 -6.17 -15.23
CA PRO A 148 -17.60 -6.60 -16.00
C PRO A 148 -18.67 -7.29 -15.15
N ASP A 149 -18.29 -7.96 -14.07
CA ASP A 149 -19.19 -8.60 -13.11
C ASP A 149 -19.72 -7.65 -12.02
N GLY A 150 -19.42 -6.35 -12.12
CA GLY A 150 -19.82 -5.31 -11.16
C GLY A 150 -18.95 -5.22 -9.91
N PHE A 151 -17.92 -6.05 -9.78
CA PHE A 151 -17.02 -6.02 -8.64
C PHE A 151 -16.20 -4.71 -8.63
N PRO A 152 -16.01 -4.06 -7.47
CA PRO A 152 -15.18 -2.85 -7.40
C PRO A 152 -13.71 -3.20 -7.59
N VAL A 153 -13.00 -2.40 -8.37
CA VAL A 153 -11.55 -2.51 -8.58
C VAL A 153 -10.90 -1.17 -8.27
N TYR A 154 -9.70 -1.21 -7.73
CA TYR A 154 -9.01 -0.03 -7.24
C TYR A 154 -7.66 0.16 -7.92
N GLY A 155 -7.23 1.41 -8.01
CA GLY A 155 -5.90 1.76 -8.50
C GLY A 155 -5.45 3.10 -7.96
N LEU A 156 -4.15 3.35 -8.14
CA LEU A 156 -3.50 4.60 -7.75
C LEU A 156 -3.12 5.34 -9.03
N TYR A 157 -3.77 6.47 -9.28
CA TYR A 157 -3.48 7.31 -10.44
C TYR A 157 -2.59 8.49 -10.07
N SER A 158 -1.64 8.79 -10.94
CA SER A 158 -0.79 9.98 -10.87
C SER A 158 -0.84 10.73 -12.19
N PRO A 159 -1.23 12.01 -12.20
CA PRO A 159 -1.30 12.82 -13.41
C PRO A 159 0.10 13.18 -13.93
N PRO A 160 0.22 13.59 -15.20
CA PRO A 160 1.42 14.26 -15.70
C PRO A 160 1.81 15.42 -14.80
N THR A 161 3.08 15.46 -14.37
CA THR A 161 3.55 16.44 -13.40
C THR A 161 4.92 16.98 -13.83
N ASN A 162 4.93 18.20 -14.34
CA ASN A 162 6.15 18.89 -14.78
C ASN A 162 6.00 20.39 -14.49
N PRO A 163 6.88 21.01 -13.67
CA PRO A 163 6.76 22.42 -13.31
C PRO A 163 7.07 23.39 -14.46
N ARG A 164 7.59 22.90 -15.59
CA ARG A 164 8.00 23.75 -16.72
C ARG A 164 7.08 23.62 -17.95
N PHE A 165 6.31 22.53 -18.03
CA PHE A 165 5.50 22.24 -19.22
C PHE A 165 4.14 21.68 -18.80
N SER A 166 3.11 22.04 -19.56
CA SER A 166 1.75 21.50 -19.45
C SER A 166 1.28 21.00 -20.82
N GLY A 167 0.60 19.87 -20.85
CA GLY A 167 -0.06 19.34 -22.05
C GLY A 167 -1.34 20.12 -22.36
N ARG A 168 -1.69 20.21 -23.67
CA ARG A 168 -2.96 20.80 -24.12
C ARG A 168 -4.07 19.78 -24.35
N ASN A 169 -3.69 18.52 -24.55
CA ASN A 169 -4.59 17.41 -24.85
C ASN A 169 -4.54 16.37 -23.72
N LEU A 170 -5.43 15.39 -23.77
CA LEU A 170 -5.36 14.23 -22.87
C LEU A 170 -3.99 13.56 -22.99
N PRO A 171 -3.35 13.19 -21.87
CA PRO A 171 -2.03 12.57 -21.90
C PRO A 171 -2.08 11.13 -22.38
N PRO A 172 -0.99 10.60 -22.96
CA PRO A 172 -0.77 9.15 -22.96
C PRO A 172 -0.68 8.64 -21.54
N ALA A 173 -0.99 7.37 -21.29
CA ALA A 173 -0.83 6.80 -19.97
C ALA A 173 -0.19 5.40 -19.98
N ILE A 174 0.37 5.06 -18.83
CA ILE A 174 0.92 3.74 -18.54
C ILE A 174 0.08 3.09 -17.46
N VAL A 175 -0.40 1.89 -17.74
CA VAL A 175 -1.08 1.01 -16.79
C VAL A 175 -0.05 0.02 -16.25
N LYS A 176 0.26 0.11 -14.97
CA LYS A 176 1.25 -0.73 -14.28
C LYS A 176 0.56 -1.78 -13.42
N ILE A 177 1.03 -3.02 -13.57
CA ILE A 177 0.52 -4.18 -12.81
C ILE A 177 1.62 -4.69 -11.90
N HIS A 178 1.32 -4.78 -10.60
CA HIS A 178 2.28 -5.28 -9.61
C HIS A 178 2.45 -6.81 -9.69
N GLY A 179 3.55 -7.28 -9.13
CA GLY A 179 3.81 -8.70 -8.94
C GLY A 179 3.16 -9.28 -7.67
N GLY A 180 3.49 -10.51 -7.36
CA GLY A 180 3.04 -11.16 -6.13
C GLY A 180 2.38 -12.53 -6.38
N PRO A 181 1.19 -12.67 -6.95
CA PRO A 181 0.17 -11.70 -7.35
C PRO A 181 -0.59 -11.06 -6.19
N THR A 182 -0.53 -11.63 -4.99
CA THR A 182 -1.18 -11.12 -3.77
C THR A 182 -0.28 -10.11 -3.06
N SER A 183 -0.04 -8.97 -3.70
CA SER A 183 0.67 -7.80 -3.16
C SER A 183 -0.25 -6.58 -3.27
N ALA A 184 0.29 -5.38 -3.23
CA ALA A 184 -0.39 -4.14 -3.59
C ALA A 184 0.64 -3.05 -3.94
N GLU A 185 0.26 -2.12 -4.80
CA GLU A 185 1.02 -0.87 -4.98
C GLU A 185 0.67 0.08 -3.83
N PRO A 186 1.66 0.59 -3.11
CA PRO A 186 1.45 1.52 -2.01
C PRO A 186 1.53 2.98 -2.46
N VAL A 187 0.91 3.85 -1.67
CA VAL A 187 1.04 5.32 -1.78
C VAL A 187 2.39 5.73 -1.20
N ARG A 188 3.45 5.64 -2.01
CA ARG A 188 4.82 5.95 -1.59
C ARG A 188 5.62 6.63 -2.70
N TYR A 189 6.84 7.03 -2.39
CA TYR A 189 7.82 7.54 -3.35
C TYR A 189 8.11 6.52 -4.44
N SER A 190 8.17 7.00 -5.69
CA SER A 190 8.54 6.18 -6.85
C SER A 190 9.23 7.03 -7.91
N LEU A 191 10.51 6.76 -8.14
CA LEU A 191 11.28 7.39 -9.23
C LEU A 191 10.77 6.99 -10.60
N GLU A 192 10.30 5.76 -10.76
CA GLU A 192 9.73 5.28 -12.02
C GLU A 192 8.47 6.08 -12.38
N ARG A 193 7.54 6.25 -11.43
CA ARG A 193 6.36 7.09 -11.59
C ARG A 193 6.74 8.53 -11.93
N ALA A 194 7.66 9.13 -11.17
CA ALA A 194 8.13 10.50 -11.41
C ALA A 194 8.79 10.66 -12.77
N TYR A 195 9.56 9.65 -13.23
CA TYR A 195 10.19 9.67 -14.55
C TYR A 195 9.16 9.78 -15.67
N PHE A 196 8.11 8.98 -15.66
CA PHE A 196 7.10 9.00 -16.72
C PHE A 196 6.16 10.21 -16.61
N THR A 197 5.70 10.53 -15.40
CA THR A 197 4.78 11.66 -15.22
C THR A 197 5.44 13.01 -15.55
N SER A 198 6.72 13.18 -15.26
CA SER A 198 7.47 14.38 -15.64
C SER A 198 7.66 14.53 -17.15
N ARG A 199 7.41 13.47 -17.94
CA ARG A 199 7.46 13.45 -19.40
C ARG A 199 6.09 13.49 -20.06
N GLY A 200 5.05 13.77 -19.28
CA GLY A 200 3.70 13.99 -19.79
C GLY A 200 2.82 12.74 -19.86
N TYR A 201 3.22 11.64 -19.23
CA TYR A 201 2.38 10.45 -19.12
C TYR A 201 1.50 10.51 -17.87
N GLY A 202 0.25 10.08 -17.98
CA GLY A 202 -0.52 9.59 -16.83
C GLY A 202 0.04 8.24 -16.38
N TRP A 203 -0.08 7.92 -15.11
CA TRP A 203 0.42 6.68 -14.51
C TRP A 203 -0.64 6.05 -13.64
N LEU A 204 -1.08 4.84 -13.97
CA LEU A 204 -2.05 4.07 -13.19
C LEU A 204 -1.40 2.80 -12.66
N GLU A 205 -1.31 2.65 -11.37
CA GLU A 205 -0.94 1.43 -10.66
C GLU A 205 -2.22 0.69 -10.28
N VAL A 206 -2.44 -0.47 -10.88
CA VAL A 206 -3.67 -1.25 -10.65
C VAL A 206 -3.49 -2.16 -9.44
N ASN A 207 -4.32 -1.97 -8.43
CA ASN A 207 -4.49 -2.92 -7.33
C ASN A 207 -5.65 -3.87 -7.69
N HIS A 208 -5.38 -4.78 -8.63
CA HIS A 208 -6.35 -5.74 -9.16
C HIS A 208 -6.93 -6.66 -8.08
N ARG A 209 -8.03 -7.33 -8.33
CA ARG A 209 -8.54 -8.42 -7.49
C ARG A 209 -7.43 -9.42 -7.20
N GLY A 210 -7.22 -9.74 -5.93
CA GLY A 210 -6.04 -10.46 -5.44
C GLY A 210 -5.07 -9.60 -4.63
N SER A 211 -5.15 -8.26 -4.75
CA SER A 211 -4.30 -7.35 -3.97
C SER A 211 -4.66 -7.35 -2.50
N THR A 212 -3.65 -7.09 -1.66
CA THR A 212 -3.84 -6.87 -0.21
C THR A 212 -4.27 -5.43 0.08
N GLY A 213 -4.82 -5.19 1.28
CA GLY A 213 -5.28 -3.86 1.67
C GLY A 213 -6.75 -3.56 1.34
N TYR A 214 -7.49 -4.54 0.78
CA TYR A 214 -8.88 -4.39 0.33
C TYR A 214 -9.83 -5.45 0.90
N GLY A 215 -9.41 -6.18 1.92
CA GLY A 215 -10.17 -7.26 2.55
C GLY A 215 -9.91 -8.65 1.95
N ARG A 216 -10.34 -9.67 2.71
CA ARG A 216 -10.11 -11.07 2.36
C ARG A 216 -10.89 -11.52 1.12
N THR A 217 -12.11 -11.04 0.96
CA THR A 217 -12.93 -11.32 -0.24
C THR A 217 -12.25 -10.79 -1.49
N TYR A 218 -11.71 -9.57 -1.45
CA TYR A 218 -10.94 -8.99 -2.55
C TYR A 218 -9.70 -9.80 -2.89
N ARG A 219 -8.90 -10.13 -1.87
CA ARG A 219 -7.70 -10.96 -2.04
C ARG A 219 -8.02 -12.34 -2.61
N ASN A 220 -9.11 -12.98 -2.15
CA ASN A 220 -9.49 -14.33 -2.56
C ASN A 220 -10.18 -14.38 -3.93
N ALA A 221 -10.66 -13.26 -4.47
CA ALA A 221 -11.29 -13.21 -5.80
C ALA A 221 -10.36 -13.66 -6.93
N LEU A 222 -9.04 -13.60 -6.72
CA LEU A 222 -8.04 -14.10 -7.68
C LEU A 222 -7.89 -15.63 -7.68
N ARG A 223 -8.33 -16.32 -6.61
CA ARG A 223 -8.10 -17.78 -6.47
C ARG A 223 -8.73 -18.55 -7.62
N GLN A 224 -7.89 -19.38 -8.29
CA GLN A 224 -8.25 -20.16 -9.48
C GLN A 224 -8.68 -19.35 -10.71
N ARG A 225 -8.51 -18.01 -10.66
CA ARG A 225 -8.86 -17.09 -11.75
C ARG A 225 -7.70 -16.16 -12.16
N TRP A 226 -6.47 -16.50 -11.77
CA TRP A 226 -5.29 -15.76 -12.17
C TRP A 226 -5.05 -15.86 -13.68
N GLY A 227 -4.83 -14.73 -14.33
CA GLY A 227 -4.80 -14.58 -15.77
C GLY A 227 -6.18 -14.33 -16.39
N GLU A 228 -7.23 -14.18 -15.56
CA GLU A 228 -8.58 -13.81 -15.95
C GLU A 228 -8.97 -12.48 -15.29
N VAL A 229 -9.28 -12.50 -14.00
CA VAL A 229 -9.81 -11.31 -13.30
C VAL A 229 -8.78 -10.19 -13.19
N ASP A 230 -7.51 -10.51 -13.00
CA ASP A 230 -6.43 -9.52 -13.00
C ASP A 230 -6.24 -8.86 -14.38
N VAL A 231 -6.48 -9.59 -15.48
CA VAL A 231 -6.51 -9.05 -16.86
C VAL A 231 -7.72 -8.17 -17.07
N GLU A 232 -8.92 -8.64 -16.69
CA GLU A 232 -10.16 -7.85 -16.74
C GLU A 232 -10.01 -6.52 -15.99
N ASP A 233 -9.41 -6.58 -14.79
CA ASP A 233 -9.20 -5.42 -13.94
C ASP A 233 -8.20 -4.42 -14.56
N ALA A 234 -7.12 -4.92 -15.15
CA ALA A 234 -6.12 -4.10 -15.85
C ALA A 234 -6.71 -3.38 -17.07
N VAL A 235 -7.46 -4.11 -17.90
CA VAL A 235 -8.17 -3.56 -19.07
C VAL A 235 -9.26 -2.59 -18.63
N GLY A 236 -10.03 -2.93 -17.58
CA GLY A 236 -11.01 -2.04 -16.97
C GLY A 236 -10.41 -0.72 -16.48
N GLY A 237 -9.21 -0.76 -15.88
CA GLY A 237 -8.46 0.43 -15.46
C GLY A 237 -8.08 1.32 -16.65
N ALA A 238 -7.62 0.73 -17.76
CA ALA A 238 -7.34 1.45 -18.99
C ALA A 238 -8.60 2.15 -19.54
N THR A 239 -9.71 1.44 -19.60
CA THR A 239 -11.03 1.99 -20.01
C THR A 239 -11.51 3.10 -19.08
N ALA A 240 -11.29 2.94 -17.76
CA ALA A 240 -11.69 3.93 -16.76
C ALA A 240 -10.90 5.25 -16.92
N LEU A 241 -9.61 5.18 -17.27
CA LEU A 241 -8.80 6.38 -17.56
C LEU A 241 -9.37 7.16 -18.75
N GLU A 242 -9.74 6.47 -19.83
CA GLU A 242 -10.36 7.08 -21.01
C GLU A 242 -11.73 7.69 -20.68
N ALA A 243 -12.62 6.93 -20.06
CA ALA A 243 -13.96 7.35 -19.71
C ALA A 243 -13.99 8.56 -18.76
N SER A 244 -13.01 8.65 -17.85
CA SER A 244 -12.84 9.76 -16.91
C SER A 244 -12.04 10.93 -17.48
N GLN A 245 -11.65 10.88 -18.76
CA GLN A 245 -10.81 11.90 -19.43
C GLN A 245 -9.46 12.14 -18.72
N LEU A 246 -8.91 11.13 -18.08
CA LEU A 246 -7.60 11.17 -17.42
C LEU A 246 -6.47 10.80 -18.38
N ALA A 247 -6.78 10.10 -19.49
CA ALA A 247 -5.83 9.74 -20.54
C ALA A 247 -6.51 9.61 -21.92
N ASP A 248 -5.69 9.69 -22.96
CA ASP A 248 -6.08 9.39 -24.33
C ASP A 248 -6.09 7.88 -24.56
N GLY A 249 -7.28 7.29 -24.73
CA GLY A 249 -7.48 5.86 -24.92
C GLY A 249 -6.74 5.25 -26.11
N ALA A 250 -6.37 6.06 -27.12
CA ALA A 250 -5.58 5.61 -28.25
C ALA A 250 -4.06 5.58 -27.97
N ARG A 251 -3.61 6.05 -26.80
CA ARG A 251 -2.19 6.17 -26.43
C ARG A 251 -1.91 5.58 -25.05
N LEU A 252 -2.33 4.34 -24.86
CA LEU A 252 -2.12 3.60 -23.64
C LEU A 252 -1.00 2.58 -23.81
N ALA A 253 -0.22 2.39 -22.76
CA ALA A 253 0.76 1.32 -22.64
C ALA A 253 0.49 0.54 -21.35
N ILE A 254 0.87 -0.74 -21.33
CA ILE A 254 0.78 -1.59 -20.15
C ILE A 254 2.15 -2.16 -19.81
N MET A 255 2.48 -2.23 -18.52
CA MET A 255 3.71 -2.82 -18.04
C MET A 255 3.52 -3.54 -16.71
N GLY A 256 4.38 -4.49 -16.41
CA GLY A 256 4.36 -5.24 -15.17
C GLY A 256 5.55 -6.19 -15.04
N GLY A 257 5.87 -6.55 -13.81
CA GLY A 257 6.95 -7.49 -13.48
C GLY A 257 6.44 -8.76 -12.81
N SER A 258 7.15 -9.89 -12.94
CA SER A 258 6.79 -11.16 -12.30
C SER A 258 5.35 -11.57 -12.62
N ALA A 259 4.47 -11.76 -11.63
CA ALA A 259 3.06 -12.06 -11.83
C ALA A 259 2.34 -10.98 -12.67
N GLY A 260 2.68 -9.69 -12.48
CA GLY A 260 2.15 -8.61 -13.30
C GLY A 260 2.59 -8.71 -14.76
N GLY A 261 3.80 -9.21 -15.05
CA GLY A 261 4.25 -9.52 -16.42
C GLY A 261 3.39 -10.58 -17.09
N TYR A 262 2.97 -11.59 -16.36
CA TYR A 262 2.03 -12.60 -16.85
C TYR A 262 0.67 -11.97 -17.19
N THR A 263 0.14 -11.12 -16.34
CA THR A 263 -1.10 -10.37 -16.58
C THR A 263 -0.98 -9.48 -17.83
N VAL A 264 0.15 -8.77 -17.99
CA VAL A 264 0.43 -7.92 -19.16
C VAL A 264 0.41 -8.72 -20.45
N LEU A 265 1.11 -9.86 -20.50
CA LEU A 265 1.14 -10.72 -21.70
C LEU A 265 -0.26 -11.23 -22.05
N ASN A 266 -1.05 -11.66 -21.06
CA ASN A 266 -2.42 -12.09 -21.29
C ASN A 266 -3.33 -10.94 -21.77
N ALA A 267 -3.16 -9.73 -21.23
CA ALA A 267 -3.93 -8.57 -21.66
C ALA A 267 -3.65 -8.23 -23.16
N ILE A 268 -2.38 -8.20 -23.57
CA ILE A 268 -2.01 -7.91 -24.97
C ILE A 268 -2.49 -8.98 -25.94
N ILE A 269 -2.54 -10.25 -25.53
CA ILE A 269 -2.99 -11.36 -26.40
C ILE A 269 -4.50 -11.33 -26.59
N ARG A 270 -5.27 -10.89 -25.59
CA ARG A 270 -6.74 -10.98 -25.57
C ARG A 270 -7.45 -9.67 -25.98
N HIS A 271 -6.76 -8.55 -25.89
CA HIS A 271 -7.28 -7.19 -26.11
C HIS A 271 -6.32 -6.36 -26.96
#